data_97e3f18b714a658541ff413329681b24
#
_entry.id   97e3f18b714a658541ff413329681b24
#
_cell.length_a   1.000
_cell.length_b   1.000
_cell.length_c   1.000
_cell.angle_alpha   90.00
_cell.angle_beta   90.00
_cell.angle_gamma   90.00
#
_symmetry.space_group_name_H-M   'P 1'
#
loop_
_entity.id
_entity.type
_entity.pdbx_description
1 polymer ?
#
loop_
_entity_poly.entity_id
_entity_poly.type
_entity_poly.pdbx_seq_one_letter_code
_entity_poly.pdbx_strand_id
1 'polypeptide(L)'
;VQVNYYEMDLEFLFSTNPFVSSNSGSFSVVRPNKSERLQLADNKRSHNFELPREYQSKNVLVEVIGGGKKRSLAVYSNELNTAVSERYGILTVRHAGDNRPLPATYVKIYALTSSGPQFYKDGYTDLRGKFDYASVSTSDIGDVLKFSIRVMSDKNGATVLEASVPQQ
;
A
#
# COMPACT_ATOMS: atom_id res chain seq x y z
N VAL A 1 -4.98 -25.21 -3.83
CA VAL A 1 -5.36 -23.92 -3.23
C VAL A 1 -6.24 -23.16 -4.18
N GLN A 2 -7.12 -22.30 -3.63
CA GLN A 2 -7.90 -21.36 -4.38
C GLN A 2 -7.22 -20.00 -4.33
N VAL A 3 -7.14 -19.32 -5.47
CA VAL A 3 -6.61 -17.96 -5.57
C VAL A 3 -7.73 -17.05 -6.08
N ASN A 4 -8.00 -16.00 -5.33
CA ASN A 4 -9.00 -14.99 -5.65
C ASN A 4 -8.30 -13.66 -5.96
N TYR A 5 -8.78 -12.99 -6.99
CA TYR A 5 -8.28 -11.70 -7.43
C TYR A 5 -9.38 -10.64 -7.28
N TYR A 6 -9.07 -9.54 -6.61
CA TYR A 6 -9.96 -8.41 -6.40
C TYR A 6 -9.30 -7.15 -6.96
N GLU A 7 -9.91 -6.53 -7.97
CA GLU A 7 -9.47 -5.21 -8.43
C GLU A 7 -9.70 -4.17 -7.34
N MET A 8 -8.70 -3.36 -7.05
CA MET A 8 -8.77 -2.36 -5.99
C MET A 8 -8.89 -0.95 -6.56
N ASP A 9 -9.94 -0.24 -6.15
CA ASP A 9 -9.95 1.22 -6.18
C ASP A 9 -9.18 1.74 -4.97
N LEU A 10 -7.94 2.16 -5.18
CA LEU A 10 -7.06 2.59 -4.08
C LEU A 10 -7.58 3.83 -3.36
N GLU A 11 -8.27 4.72 -4.05
CA GLU A 11 -8.82 5.92 -3.44
C GLU A 11 -9.94 5.57 -2.46
N PHE A 12 -10.87 4.75 -2.90
CA PHE A 12 -11.97 4.28 -2.06
C PHE A 12 -11.47 3.46 -0.88
N LEU A 13 -10.58 2.49 -1.13
CA LEU A 13 -10.04 1.62 -0.09
C LEU A 13 -9.22 2.40 0.95
N PHE A 14 -8.37 3.31 0.50
CA PHE A 14 -7.56 4.11 1.39
C PHE A 14 -8.39 5.06 2.24
N SER A 15 -9.49 5.58 1.70
CA SER A 15 -10.40 6.46 2.44
C SER A 15 -11.26 5.71 3.48
N THR A 16 -11.59 4.45 3.20
CA THR A 16 -12.41 3.61 4.10
C THR A 16 -11.58 2.80 5.08
N ASN A 17 -10.42 2.30 4.65
CA ASN A 17 -9.50 1.51 5.47
C ASN A 17 -8.05 1.74 5.02
N PRO A 18 -7.39 2.80 5.51
CA PRO A 18 -6.03 3.15 5.09
C PRO A 18 -4.97 2.11 5.51
N PHE A 19 -5.26 1.21 6.44
CA PHE A 19 -4.36 0.17 6.94
C PHE A 19 -4.78 -1.24 6.49
N VAL A 20 -5.13 -1.40 5.21
CA VAL A 20 -5.61 -2.67 4.62
C VAL A 20 -4.63 -3.83 4.82
N SER A 21 -3.33 -3.58 4.75
CA SER A 21 -2.31 -4.62 4.96
C SER A 21 -2.35 -5.25 6.35
N SER A 22 -2.91 -4.55 7.34
CA SER A 22 -3.03 -5.02 8.72
C SER A 22 -4.33 -5.79 9.00
N ASN A 23 -5.34 -5.70 8.13
CA ASN A 23 -6.69 -6.24 8.34
C ASN A 23 -7.18 -7.08 7.15
N SER A 24 -6.63 -8.27 6.99
CA SER A 24 -7.06 -9.22 5.96
C SER A 24 -8.53 -9.73 6.11
N GLY A 25 -9.21 -9.33 7.19
CA GLY A 25 -10.60 -9.73 7.45
C GLY A 25 -11.68 -8.91 6.77
N SER A 26 -11.38 -7.69 6.31
CA SER A 26 -12.40 -6.74 5.82
C SER A 26 -12.93 -7.02 4.41
N PHE A 27 -12.27 -7.91 3.66
CA PHE A 27 -12.65 -8.24 2.27
C PHE A 27 -13.60 -9.42 2.13
N SER A 28 -14.07 -10.00 3.22
CA SER A 28 -14.92 -11.21 3.19
C SER A 28 -16.32 -11.02 2.59
N VAL A 29 -16.72 -9.77 2.30
CA VAL A 29 -18.06 -9.44 1.79
C VAL A 29 -18.07 -9.12 0.28
N VAL A 30 -16.90 -8.95 -0.34
CA VAL A 30 -16.77 -8.60 -1.76
C VAL A 30 -16.57 -9.87 -2.59
N ARG A 31 -17.26 -9.98 -3.71
CA ARG A 31 -17.03 -11.09 -4.64
C ARG A 31 -15.73 -10.85 -5.40
N PRO A 32 -14.88 -11.88 -5.56
CA PRO A 32 -13.67 -11.75 -6.38
C PRO A 32 -14.05 -11.49 -7.85
N ASN A 33 -13.24 -10.67 -8.53
CA ASN A 33 -13.37 -10.47 -9.97
C ASN A 33 -12.99 -11.72 -10.75
N LYS A 34 -12.06 -12.52 -10.21
CA LYS A 34 -11.65 -13.80 -10.77
C LYS A 34 -11.23 -14.76 -9.65
N SER A 35 -11.52 -16.05 -9.85
CA SER A 35 -11.05 -17.13 -8.98
C SER A 35 -10.44 -18.25 -9.80
N GLU A 36 -9.30 -18.76 -9.35
CA GLU A 36 -8.60 -19.88 -9.97
C GLU A 36 -8.26 -20.94 -8.93
N ARG A 37 -8.18 -22.19 -9.36
CA ARG A 37 -7.68 -23.30 -8.54
C ARG A 37 -6.29 -23.68 -9.04
N LEU A 38 -5.31 -23.58 -8.14
CA LEU A 38 -3.94 -24.02 -8.40
C LEU A 38 -3.67 -25.35 -7.68
N GLN A 39 -3.13 -26.31 -8.43
CA GLN A 39 -2.62 -27.53 -7.84
C GLN A 39 -1.16 -27.26 -7.43
N LEU A 40 -0.88 -27.43 -6.14
CA LEU A 40 0.48 -27.31 -5.62
C LEU A 40 1.13 -28.72 -5.67
N ALA A 41 2.39 -28.78 -6.08
CA ALA A 41 3.15 -30.02 -6.05
C ALA A 41 3.46 -30.39 -4.59
N ASP A 42 3.19 -31.63 -4.20
CA ASP A 42 3.23 -32.09 -2.80
C ASP A 42 4.61 -32.00 -2.12
N ASN A 43 5.68 -31.91 -2.89
CA ASN A 43 7.07 -31.92 -2.41
C ASN A 43 7.78 -30.55 -2.50
N LYS A 44 7.09 -29.47 -2.85
CA LYS A 44 7.66 -28.13 -2.89
C LYS A 44 7.19 -27.27 -1.72
N ARG A 45 8.14 -26.60 -1.06
CA ARG A 45 7.84 -25.67 0.05
C ARG A 45 7.40 -24.29 -0.42
N SER A 46 7.64 -23.94 -1.68
CA SER A 46 7.27 -22.66 -2.28
C SER A 46 6.78 -22.87 -3.71
N HIS A 47 5.81 -22.06 -4.10
CA HIS A 47 5.25 -22.03 -5.44
C HIS A 47 5.21 -20.59 -5.92
N ASN A 48 5.74 -20.35 -7.12
CA ASN A 48 5.61 -19.08 -7.79
C ASN A 48 4.54 -19.21 -8.86
N PHE A 49 3.64 -18.22 -8.92
CA PHE A 49 2.67 -18.08 -10.00
C PHE A 49 2.65 -16.61 -10.45
N GLU A 50 2.40 -16.43 -11.74
CA GLU A 50 2.31 -15.11 -12.33
C GLU A 50 0.91 -14.55 -12.16
N LEU A 51 0.83 -13.23 -11.97
CA LEU A 51 -0.44 -12.53 -12.00
C LEU A 51 -1.05 -12.64 -13.40
N PRO A 52 -2.35 -12.99 -13.54
CA PRO A 52 -3.00 -13.03 -14.85
C PRO A 52 -2.80 -11.72 -15.62
N ARG A 53 -2.61 -11.82 -16.95
CA ARG A 53 -2.27 -10.68 -17.81
C ARG A 53 -3.21 -9.49 -17.65
N GLU A 54 -4.51 -9.76 -17.48
CA GLU A 54 -5.54 -8.74 -17.28
C GLU A 54 -5.36 -7.92 -15.99
N TYR A 55 -4.57 -8.42 -15.03
CA TYR A 55 -4.31 -7.77 -13.74
C TYR A 55 -2.90 -7.17 -13.61
N GLN A 56 -2.00 -7.44 -14.54
CA GLN A 56 -0.60 -6.97 -14.46
C GLN A 56 -0.46 -5.44 -14.52
N SER A 57 -1.47 -4.74 -15.07
CA SER A 57 -1.51 -3.27 -15.13
C SER A 57 -2.51 -2.65 -14.15
N LYS A 58 -3.02 -3.43 -13.20
CA LYS A 58 -4.04 -3.00 -12.23
C LYS A 58 -3.55 -3.17 -10.81
N ASN A 59 -4.18 -2.44 -9.89
CA ASN A 59 -4.00 -2.68 -8.47
C ASN A 59 -4.93 -3.81 -8.05
N VAL A 60 -4.38 -4.87 -7.49
CA VAL A 60 -5.12 -6.11 -7.21
C VAL A 60 -4.78 -6.63 -5.81
N LEU A 61 -5.81 -6.99 -5.06
CA LEU A 61 -5.64 -7.83 -3.87
C LEU A 61 -5.69 -9.29 -4.31
N VAL A 62 -4.64 -10.02 -4.02
CA VAL A 62 -4.54 -11.46 -4.26
C VAL A 62 -4.77 -12.18 -2.93
N GLU A 63 -5.78 -13.04 -2.89
CA GLU A 63 -6.10 -13.87 -1.74
C GLU A 63 -5.87 -15.34 -2.07
N VAL A 64 -5.10 -16.02 -1.23
CA VAL A 64 -4.83 -17.45 -1.36
C VAL A 64 -5.47 -18.20 -0.20
N ILE A 65 -6.30 -19.19 -0.52
CA ILE A 65 -7.02 -20.02 0.44
C ILE A 65 -6.62 -21.49 0.24
N GLY A 66 -6.14 -22.12 1.30
CA GLY A 66 -5.78 -23.53 1.27
C GLY A 66 -5.39 -24.07 2.64
N GLY A 67 -5.63 -25.35 2.87
CA GLY A 67 -5.30 -25.99 4.15
C GLY A 67 -5.92 -25.32 5.38
N GLY A 68 -7.15 -24.78 5.26
CA GLY A 68 -7.82 -24.04 6.33
C GLY A 68 -7.23 -22.67 6.64
N LYS A 69 -6.27 -22.19 5.84
CA LYS A 69 -5.61 -20.89 6.01
C LYS A 69 -5.94 -19.96 4.85
N LYS A 70 -5.95 -18.66 5.16
CA LYS A 70 -6.17 -17.59 4.22
C LYS A 70 -5.04 -16.57 4.34
N ARG A 71 -4.49 -16.15 3.20
CA ARG A 71 -3.47 -15.10 3.11
C ARG A 71 -3.83 -14.14 1.99
N SER A 72 -3.60 -12.86 2.21
CA SER A 72 -3.84 -11.82 1.21
C SER A 72 -2.60 -10.95 1.02
N LEU A 73 -2.39 -10.52 -0.22
CA LEU A 73 -1.31 -9.63 -0.61
C LEU A 73 -1.86 -8.60 -1.61
N ALA A 74 -1.62 -7.33 -1.32
CA ALA A 74 -1.90 -6.26 -2.27
C ALA A 74 -0.76 -6.12 -3.28
N VAL A 75 -1.10 -6.12 -4.57
CA VAL A 75 -0.17 -5.87 -5.67
C VAL A 75 -0.55 -4.56 -6.32
N TYR A 76 0.38 -3.59 -6.29
CA TYR A 76 0.18 -2.27 -6.86
C TYR A 76 0.89 -2.18 -8.20
N SER A 77 0.16 -1.77 -9.24
CA SER A 77 0.72 -1.51 -10.55
C SER A 77 1.05 -0.02 -10.68
N ASN A 78 2.34 0.30 -10.68
CA ASN A 78 2.82 1.68 -10.79
C ASN A 78 4.28 1.72 -11.25
N GLU A 79 4.71 2.91 -11.65
CA GLU A 79 6.11 3.24 -11.96
C GLU A 79 6.74 4.13 -10.88
N LEU A 80 6.33 3.93 -9.63
CA LEU A 80 6.79 4.70 -8.48
C LEU A 80 7.83 3.92 -7.68
N ASN A 81 8.94 4.58 -7.39
CA ASN A 81 9.92 4.14 -6.39
C ASN A 81 9.77 5.04 -5.18
N THR A 82 9.23 4.51 -4.10
CA THR A 82 8.98 5.24 -2.85
C THR A 82 9.93 4.76 -1.77
N ALA A 83 10.50 5.68 -1.04
CA ALA A 83 11.36 5.42 0.10
C ALA A 83 11.00 6.33 1.27
N VAL A 84 11.02 5.79 2.49
CA VAL A 84 10.81 6.56 3.71
C VAL A 84 12.09 6.62 4.53
N SER A 85 12.41 7.81 4.98
CA SER A 85 13.40 8.04 6.03
C SER A 85 12.67 8.25 7.35
N GLU A 86 12.44 7.15 8.08
CA GLU A 86 11.62 7.16 9.29
C GLU A 86 12.18 8.07 10.37
N ARG A 87 13.52 8.14 10.49
CA ARG A 87 14.17 9.03 11.45
C ARG A 87 13.79 10.50 11.27
N TYR A 88 13.56 10.94 10.03
CA TYR A 88 13.26 12.33 9.70
C TYR A 88 11.80 12.57 9.31
N GLY A 89 11.00 11.52 9.21
CA GLY A 89 9.63 11.61 8.75
C GLY A 89 9.49 12.07 7.30
N ILE A 90 10.44 11.68 6.43
CA ILE A 90 10.50 12.13 5.03
C ILE A 90 10.18 10.98 4.10
N LEU A 91 9.20 11.19 3.22
CA LEU A 91 8.92 10.38 2.05
C LEU A 91 9.70 10.92 0.85
N THR A 92 10.30 10.05 0.06
CA THR A 92 10.89 10.38 -1.25
C THR A 92 10.18 9.56 -2.32
N VAL A 93 9.74 10.25 -3.40
CA VAL A 93 9.07 9.64 -4.54
C VAL A 93 9.90 9.87 -5.80
N ARG A 94 10.24 8.79 -6.48
CA ARG A 94 11.03 8.77 -7.72
C ARG A 94 10.37 7.89 -8.76
N HIS A 95 10.71 8.13 -10.02
CA HIS A 95 10.30 7.25 -11.10
C HIS A 95 11.09 5.94 -11.05
N ALA A 96 10.40 4.79 -11.16
CA ALA A 96 11.03 3.48 -11.00
C ALA A 96 12.04 3.14 -12.11
N GLY A 97 11.83 3.68 -13.34
CA GLY A 97 12.69 3.35 -14.48
C GLY A 97 14.03 4.10 -14.48
N ASP A 98 14.01 5.42 -14.31
CA ASP A 98 15.20 6.29 -14.44
C ASP A 98 15.60 6.97 -13.13
N ASN A 99 14.89 6.68 -12.04
CA ASN A 99 15.14 7.19 -10.70
C ASN A 99 15.10 8.73 -10.56
N ARG A 100 14.50 9.44 -11.55
CA ARG A 100 14.31 10.89 -11.44
C ARG A 100 13.31 11.21 -10.33
N PRO A 101 13.49 12.31 -9.60
CA PRO A 101 12.50 12.75 -8.62
C PRO A 101 11.17 13.10 -9.31
N LEU A 102 10.06 12.79 -8.64
CA LEU A 102 8.71 13.10 -9.10
C LEU A 102 8.13 14.25 -8.26
N PRO A 103 8.25 15.51 -8.73
CA PRO A 103 7.64 16.65 -8.07
C PRO A 103 6.13 16.69 -8.31
N ALA A 104 5.43 17.47 -7.49
CA ALA A 104 3.98 17.68 -7.56
C ALA A 104 3.16 16.38 -7.60
N THR A 105 3.68 15.33 -6.97
CA THR A 105 2.97 14.05 -6.79
C THR A 105 2.13 14.13 -5.52
N TYR A 106 0.86 13.77 -5.61
CA TYR A 106 -0.07 13.86 -4.49
C TYR A 106 0.23 12.79 -3.44
N VAL A 107 0.24 13.22 -2.18
CA VAL A 107 0.46 12.36 -1.01
C VAL A 107 -0.67 12.60 -0.02
N LYS A 108 -1.29 11.53 0.47
CA LYS A 108 -2.30 11.58 1.54
C LYS A 108 -1.92 10.61 2.65
N ILE A 109 -2.02 11.07 3.89
CA ILE A 109 -1.53 10.36 5.06
C ILE A 109 -2.63 10.20 6.09
N TYR A 110 -2.77 8.97 6.57
CA TYR A 110 -3.55 8.64 7.76
C TYR A 110 -2.62 8.18 8.88
N ALA A 111 -2.92 8.60 10.09
CA ALA A 111 -2.28 8.11 11.30
C ALA A 111 -3.15 7.05 11.95
N LEU A 112 -2.55 5.95 12.40
CA LEU A 112 -3.20 5.00 13.28
C LEU A 112 -2.95 5.43 14.73
N THR A 113 -4.03 5.76 15.43
CA THR A 113 -3.99 6.11 16.86
C THR A 113 -4.68 5.02 17.69
N SER A 114 -4.64 5.15 19.01
CA SER A 114 -5.41 4.29 19.92
C SER A 114 -6.92 4.35 19.67
N SER A 115 -7.41 5.46 19.09
CA SER A 115 -8.82 5.67 18.71
C SER A 115 -9.15 5.18 17.29
N GLY A 116 -8.19 4.63 16.56
CA GLY A 116 -8.32 4.15 15.19
C GLY A 116 -7.67 5.06 14.14
N PRO A 117 -7.89 4.78 12.85
CA PRO A 117 -7.34 5.57 11.78
C PRO A 117 -7.92 6.99 11.74
N GLN A 118 -7.05 7.99 11.59
CA GLN A 118 -7.43 9.39 11.46
C GLN A 118 -6.67 10.02 10.30
N PHE A 119 -7.34 10.90 9.54
CA PHE A 119 -6.66 11.74 8.57
C PHE A 119 -5.61 12.59 9.29
N TYR A 120 -4.40 12.60 8.74
CA TYR A 120 -3.28 13.35 9.33
C TYR A 120 -2.94 14.59 8.52
N LYS A 121 -2.54 14.40 7.26
CA LYS A 121 -2.30 15.50 6.31
C LYS A 121 -2.26 15.02 4.87
N ASP A 122 -2.28 15.95 3.93
CA ASP A 122 -2.03 15.72 2.52
C ASP A 122 -1.23 16.88 1.90
N GLY A 123 -0.80 16.69 0.66
CA GLY A 123 -0.09 17.68 -0.10
C GLY A 123 0.62 17.08 -1.31
N TYR A 124 1.66 17.77 -1.75
CA TYR A 124 2.40 17.40 -2.96
C TYR A 124 3.89 17.35 -2.67
N THR A 125 4.60 16.45 -3.33
CA THR A 125 6.06 16.38 -3.27
C THR A 125 6.70 17.67 -3.82
N ASP A 126 7.85 18.04 -3.25
CA ASP A 126 8.66 19.17 -3.69
C ASP A 126 9.42 18.85 -5.00
N LEU A 127 10.25 19.80 -5.49
CA LEU A 127 11.06 19.63 -6.70
C LEU A 127 12.07 18.46 -6.62
N ARG A 128 12.36 17.99 -5.42
CA ARG A 128 13.25 16.85 -5.17
C ARG A 128 12.48 15.54 -4.97
N GLY A 129 11.16 15.57 -5.19
CA GLY A 129 10.28 14.44 -4.95
C GLY A 129 10.10 14.11 -3.46
N LYS A 130 10.31 15.07 -2.56
CA LYS A 130 10.21 14.87 -1.11
C LYS A 130 8.93 15.41 -0.53
N PHE A 131 8.45 14.75 0.52
CA PHE A 131 7.30 15.15 1.31
C PHE A 131 7.52 14.78 2.78
N ASP A 132 7.33 15.74 3.68
CA ASP A 132 7.39 15.50 5.12
C ASP A 132 6.08 14.84 5.57
N TYR A 133 6.11 13.53 5.80
CA TYR A 133 4.92 12.80 6.23
C TYR A 133 4.66 12.94 7.74
N ALA A 134 5.71 13.18 8.53
CA ALA A 134 5.59 13.45 9.96
C ALA A 134 6.64 14.47 10.38
N SER A 135 6.21 15.57 10.98
CA SER A 135 7.15 16.56 11.52
C SER A 135 7.56 16.18 12.93
N VAL A 136 8.86 16.06 13.17
CA VAL A 136 9.44 15.73 14.49
C VAL A 136 9.17 16.82 15.53
N SER A 137 8.78 18.02 15.08
CA SER A 137 8.56 19.20 15.92
C SER A 137 7.13 19.42 16.38
N THR A 138 6.20 18.55 16.02
CA THR A 138 4.78 18.67 16.43
C THR A 138 4.45 17.71 17.57
N SER A 139 3.84 18.25 18.62
CA SER A 139 3.33 17.48 19.79
C SER A 139 2.24 16.45 19.42
N ASP A 140 1.72 16.51 18.21
CA ASP A 140 0.58 15.72 17.74
C ASP A 140 0.92 14.25 17.39
N ILE A 141 2.19 13.85 17.54
CA ILE A 141 2.67 12.49 17.18
C ILE A 141 2.58 11.53 18.38
N GLY A 142 2.34 12.02 19.60
CA GLY A 142 2.45 11.25 20.83
C GLY A 142 1.55 10.00 20.90
N ASP A 143 0.39 10.02 20.25
CA ASP A 143 -0.58 8.91 20.25
C ASP A 143 -0.56 8.10 18.94
N VAL A 144 0.34 8.42 18.01
CA VAL A 144 0.41 7.76 16.72
C VAL A 144 1.24 6.48 16.83
N LEU A 145 0.66 5.36 16.41
CA LEU A 145 1.32 4.05 16.36
C LEU A 145 2.09 3.86 15.05
N LYS A 146 1.50 4.27 13.92
CA LYS A 146 2.10 4.22 12.59
C LYS A 146 1.33 5.10 11.61
N PHE A 147 1.91 5.31 10.44
CA PHE A 147 1.30 6.04 9.34
C PHE A 147 1.00 5.11 8.15
N SER A 148 -0.08 5.39 7.44
CA SER A 148 -0.36 4.87 6.12
C SER A 148 -0.29 6.01 5.12
N ILE A 149 0.50 5.84 4.06
CA ILE A 149 0.83 6.86 3.08
C ILE A 149 0.36 6.40 1.72
N ARG A 150 -0.55 7.13 1.11
CA ARG A 150 -0.94 6.95 -0.29
C ARG A 150 -0.20 7.96 -1.16
N VAL A 151 0.48 7.46 -2.18
CA VAL A 151 1.12 8.27 -3.21
C VAL A 151 0.36 8.07 -4.52
N MET A 152 -0.03 9.14 -5.18
CA MET A 152 -0.79 9.08 -6.42
C MET A 152 -0.22 10.04 -7.45
N SER A 153 0.16 9.48 -8.61
CA SER A 153 0.62 10.20 -9.78
C SER A 153 -0.32 9.90 -10.93
N ASP A 154 -0.82 10.92 -11.61
CA ASP A 154 -1.71 10.76 -12.76
C ASP A 154 -1.07 9.97 -13.91
N LYS A 155 0.26 10.05 -14.03
CA LYS A 155 1.03 9.41 -15.11
C LYS A 155 1.68 8.08 -14.72
N ASN A 156 2.04 7.92 -13.43
CA ASN A 156 2.88 6.80 -12.98
C ASN A 156 2.14 5.83 -12.06
N GLY A 157 0.84 6.01 -11.86
CA GLY A 157 0.01 5.16 -11.01
C GLY A 157 0.05 5.53 -9.53
N ALA A 158 -0.44 4.63 -8.69
CA ALA A 158 -0.57 4.85 -7.25
C ALA A 158 -0.01 3.70 -6.45
N THR A 159 0.42 4.00 -5.23
CA THR A 159 0.86 3.00 -4.25
C THR A 159 0.46 3.42 -2.83
N VAL A 160 0.42 2.44 -1.93
CA VAL A 160 0.23 2.66 -0.50
C VAL A 160 1.37 1.99 0.25
N LEU A 161 1.94 2.69 1.20
CA LEU A 161 2.98 2.16 2.09
C LEU A 161 2.70 2.55 3.54
N GLU A 162 3.24 1.78 4.47
CA GLU A 162 3.21 2.11 5.89
C GLU A 162 4.57 2.63 6.34
N ALA A 163 4.56 3.53 7.32
CA ALA A 163 5.77 4.11 7.91
C ALA A 163 5.64 4.21 9.42
N SER A 164 6.76 4.04 10.12
CA SER A 164 6.84 4.24 11.55
C SER A 164 6.83 5.72 11.92
N VAL A 165 6.51 5.98 13.18
CA VAL A 165 6.65 7.31 13.77
C VAL A 165 8.14 7.65 13.88
N PRO A 166 8.58 8.86 13.49
CA PRO A 166 9.95 9.30 13.70
C PRO A 166 10.36 9.18 15.16
N GLN A 167 11.50 8.55 15.40
CA GLN A 167 12.07 8.47 16.74
C GLN A 167 12.79 9.77 17.08
N GLN A 168 12.40 10.34 18.21
CA GLN A 168 13.13 11.50 18.79
C GLN A 168 14.49 11.08 19.37
#